data_d8d9292a71865c963292e73d94abe921
#
_entry.id   d8d9292a71865c963292e73d94abe921
#
_cell.length_a   1.000
_cell.length_b   1.000
_cell.length_c   1.000
_cell.angle_alpha   90.00
_cell.angle_beta   90.00
_cell.angle_gamma   90.00
#
_symmetry.space_group_name_H-M   'P 1'
#
loop_
_entity.id
_entity.type
_entity.pdbx_description
1 polymer ?
#
loop_
_entity_poly.entity_id
_entity_poly.type
_entity_poly.pdbx_seq_one_letter_code
_entity_poly.pdbx_strand_id
1 'polypeptide(L)'
;PGFGDCDGNPANGCETNTSVSDGNCGACGVTCADVNSANTCSGGACSATCGTGWASCDGNAANGCETSTTTLDDCGGCGVGCDLPNASETCASGTCTLLACGAGWGDCTGAPGCETPLTTTSDCGACGASCTAQNGSQACTAGTCVPSCAAGYGSCDGVASNGCETNISSSDAHCGACGTACADVGGTNACASGTCTPSCAAGSGNCDGNNPNGCETSLTTSDAHCGACSAGCADVHGTSTCLGGACAAPCDPGWGNCDLNGANGCETDTSVSDTHCGTCGTTCADLNGTNT
;
A
#
# COMPACT_ATOMS: atom_id res chain seq x y z
N PRO A 1 -71.31 26.00 36.20
CA PRO A 1 -70.22 25.33 35.54
C PRO A 1 -69.07 26.29 35.27
N GLY A 2 -67.86 25.94 35.58
CA GLY A 2 -66.64 26.73 35.33
C GLY A 2 -66.27 27.69 36.49
N PHE A 3 -66.88 27.59 37.66
CA PHE A 3 -66.51 28.33 38.89
C PHE A 3 -66.29 27.34 40.02
N GLY A 4 -65.29 27.58 40.86
CA GLY A 4 -65.01 26.82 42.09
C GLY A 4 -64.79 27.68 43.30
N ASP A 5 -65.15 27.17 44.49
CA ASP A 5 -64.77 27.73 45.78
C ASP A 5 -63.34 27.28 46.08
N CYS A 6 -62.36 28.11 45.67
CA CYS A 6 -60.93 27.75 45.75
C CYS A 6 -60.23 28.36 46.99
N ASP A 7 -60.93 29.22 47.76
CA ASP A 7 -60.43 29.74 49.02
C ASP A 7 -60.95 28.96 50.22
N GLY A 8 -61.93 28.06 49.98
CA GLY A 8 -62.54 27.23 51.01
C GLY A 8 -63.48 27.99 51.91
N ASN A 9 -64.00 29.17 51.53
CA ASN A 9 -64.91 29.98 52.27
C ASN A 9 -66.37 29.89 51.73
N PRO A 10 -67.21 29.02 52.22
CA PRO A 10 -68.58 28.84 51.71
C PRO A 10 -69.47 30.05 51.76
N ALA A 11 -69.05 31.12 52.46
CA ALA A 11 -69.90 32.35 52.66
C ALA A 11 -69.83 33.26 51.39
N ASN A 12 -68.80 33.17 50.55
CA ASN A 12 -68.66 33.94 49.31
C ASN A 12 -68.98 33.13 48.07
N GLY A 13 -69.17 31.80 48.19
CA GLY A 13 -69.55 30.91 47.10
C GLY A 13 -68.42 30.50 46.19
N CYS A 14 -68.72 30.21 44.89
CA CYS A 14 -67.69 29.80 43.88
C CYS A 14 -67.20 31.06 43.16
N GLU A 15 -66.14 31.69 43.66
CA GLU A 15 -65.59 32.95 43.20
C GLU A 15 -64.53 32.85 42.11
N THR A 16 -63.93 31.70 42.01
CA THR A 16 -62.80 31.48 41.03
C THR A 16 -63.29 30.90 39.71
N ASN A 17 -63.05 31.58 38.62
CA ASN A 17 -63.35 31.08 37.29
C ASN A 17 -62.31 30.06 36.88
N THR A 18 -62.61 28.77 37.06
CA THR A 18 -61.68 27.63 36.73
C THR A 18 -61.57 27.37 35.22
N SER A 19 -62.39 28.04 34.39
CA SER A 19 -62.28 27.88 32.92
C SER A 19 -61.14 28.69 32.31
N VAL A 20 -60.56 29.69 33.01
CA VAL A 20 -59.55 30.61 32.50
C VAL A 20 -58.45 30.94 33.52
N SER A 21 -58.54 30.41 34.73
CA SER A 21 -57.54 30.66 35.77
C SER A 21 -56.38 29.68 35.65
N ASP A 22 -55.16 30.18 35.33
CA ASP A 22 -53.96 29.32 35.20
C ASP A 22 -53.58 28.63 36.52
N GLY A 23 -53.94 29.18 37.66
CA GLY A 23 -53.70 28.58 38.99
C GLY A 23 -54.76 27.61 39.45
N ASN A 24 -55.92 27.55 38.76
CA ASN A 24 -57.05 26.70 39.11
C ASN A 24 -57.79 26.16 37.90
N CYS A 25 -57.07 25.62 36.96
CA CYS A 25 -57.59 25.23 35.64
C CYS A 25 -58.42 23.93 35.72
N GLY A 26 -59.71 24.02 35.40
CA GLY A 26 -60.65 22.91 35.49
C GLY A 26 -61.10 22.56 36.91
N ALA A 27 -60.24 22.76 37.90
CA ALA A 27 -60.54 22.55 39.34
C ALA A 27 -59.56 23.38 40.16
N CYS A 28 -59.97 23.64 41.44
CA CYS A 28 -59.15 24.35 42.42
C CYS A 28 -57.79 23.65 42.62
N GLY A 29 -56.67 24.42 42.56
CA GLY A 29 -55.33 23.94 42.79
C GLY A 29 -54.69 23.26 41.61
N VAL A 30 -55.36 23.11 40.44
CA VAL A 30 -54.73 22.64 39.18
C VAL A 30 -54.06 23.82 38.48
N THR A 31 -52.75 23.85 38.51
CA THR A 31 -51.97 24.95 37.96
C THR A 31 -51.45 24.55 36.56
N CYS A 32 -51.60 25.43 35.55
CA CYS A 32 -50.92 25.31 34.25
C CYS A 32 -49.51 25.87 34.42
N ALA A 33 -48.53 25.01 34.56
CA ALA A 33 -47.13 25.40 34.79
C ALA A 33 -46.43 25.84 33.51
N ASP A 34 -45.70 26.97 33.54
CA ASP A 34 -44.93 27.53 32.44
C ASP A 34 -43.51 26.91 32.35
N VAL A 35 -43.41 25.57 32.46
CA VAL A 35 -42.12 24.90 32.36
C VAL A 35 -41.75 24.80 30.89
N ASN A 36 -40.71 25.53 30.46
CA ASN A 36 -40.22 25.61 29.06
C ASN A 36 -41.34 25.87 28.03
N SER A 37 -42.43 26.56 28.47
CA SER A 37 -43.63 26.79 27.66
C SER A 37 -44.32 28.10 28.05
N ALA A 38 -45.19 28.57 27.18
CA ALA A 38 -46.27 29.44 27.57
C ALA A 38 -47.51 28.54 27.76
N ASN A 39 -48.02 28.41 29.01
CA ASN A 39 -49.11 27.53 29.31
C ASN A 39 -50.32 28.36 29.81
N THR A 40 -51.45 28.18 29.19
CA THR A 40 -52.66 28.93 29.52
C THR A 40 -53.88 28.02 29.80
N CYS A 41 -54.74 28.47 30.69
CA CYS A 41 -56.02 27.78 30.94
C CYS A 41 -57.04 28.26 29.92
N SER A 42 -57.59 27.35 29.13
CA SER A 42 -58.72 27.66 28.24
C SER A 42 -59.78 26.58 28.29
N GLY A 43 -61.01 27.01 28.61
CA GLY A 43 -62.12 26.05 28.72
C GLY A 43 -61.99 25.03 29.86
N GLY A 44 -61.15 25.33 30.88
CA GLY A 44 -60.90 24.45 32.03
C GLY A 44 -59.81 23.33 31.69
N ALA A 45 -59.06 23.51 30.65
CA ALA A 45 -57.95 22.66 30.34
C ALA A 45 -56.67 23.51 30.07
N CYS A 46 -55.50 23.04 30.55
CA CYS A 46 -54.24 23.65 30.27
C CYS A 46 -53.83 23.38 28.80
N SER A 47 -53.29 24.40 28.13
CA SER A 47 -52.76 24.31 26.77
C SER A 47 -51.33 24.89 26.75
N ALA A 48 -50.36 24.03 26.67
CA ALA A 48 -48.94 24.42 26.64
C ALA A 48 -48.48 24.67 25.21
N THR A 49 -47.84 25.85 24.97
CA THR A 49 -47.10 26.12 23.75
C THR A 49 -45.61 26.01 24.09
N CYS A 50 -44.99 24.94 23.65
CA CYS A 50 -43.59 24.62 23.97
C CYS A 50 -42.61 25.61 23.35
N GLY A 51 -41.58 25.97 24.09
CA GLY A 51 -40.44 26.69 23.60
C GLY A 51 -39.62 25.85 22.64
N THR A 52 -38.79 26.49 21.82
CA THR A 52 -37.90 25.79 20.88
C THR A 52 -37.01 24.78 21.63
N GLY A 53 -36.98 23.54 21.15
CA GLY A 53 -36.18 22.46 21.77
C GLY A 53 -36.86 21.76 22.95
N TRP A 54 -38.18 21.96 23.16
CA TRP A 54 -38.94 21.34 24.22
C TRP A 54 -40.26 20.76 23.70
N ALA A 55 -40.74 19.73 24.35
CA ALA A 55 -42.06 19.11 24.10
C ALA A 55 -42.72 18.59 25.40
N SER A 56 -44.04 18.44 25.36
CA SER A 56 -44.77 17.70 26.42
C SER A 56 -44.97 16.26 25.94
N CYS A 57 -44.23 15.34 26.49
CA CYS A 57 -44.16 13.94 26.01
C CYS A 57 -44.97 12.98 26.90
N ASP A 58 -45.37 13.39 28.09
CA ASP A 58 -46.18 12.59 29.03
C ASP A 58 -47.69 12.73 28.78
N GLY A 59 -48.10 13.64 27.89
CA GLY A 59 -49.49 13.95 27.58
C GLY A 59 -50.19 14.80 28.64
N ASN A 60 -49.47 15.33 29.61
CA ASN A 60 -49.98 16.18 30.68
C ASN A 60 -49.63 17.65 30.45
N ALA A 61 -50.49 18.39 29.74
CA ALA A 61 -50.25 19.80 29.44
C ALA A 61 -50.16 20.69 30.70
N ALA A 62 -50.61 20.23 31.87
CA ALA A 62 -50.58 21.03 33.09
C ALA A 62 -49.18 21.24 33.67
N ASN A 63 -48.23 20.33 33.42
CA ASN A 63 -46.85 20.45 33.89
C ASN A 63 -45.90 21.18 32.89
N GLY A 64 -46.46 21.61 31.74
CA GLY A 64 -45.68 22.33 30.69
C GLY A 64 -45.01 21.44 29.67
N CYS A 65 -43.77 21.80 29.26
CA CYS A 65 -42.97 21.04 28.29
C CYS A 65 -41.72 20.54 28.99
N GLU A 66 -41.79 19.34 29.54
CA GLU A 66 -40.81 18.75 30.44
C GLU A 66 -39.66 18.06 29.69
N THR A 67 -39.87 17.70 28.43
CA THR A 67 -38.88 16.90 27.67
C THR A 67 -38.09 17.75 26.70
N SER A 68 -36.76 17.69 26.77
CA SER A 68 -35.89 18.35 25.81
C SER A 68 -35.84 17.55 24.50
N THR A 69 -36.17 18.20 23.38
CA THR A 69 -36.10 17.61 22.03
C THR A 69 -34.75 17.82 21.35
N THR A 70 -33.69 18.07 22.13
CA THR A 70 -32.30 18.19 21.66
C THR A 70 -31.41 17.05 22.16
N THR A 71 -32.03 16.02 22.77
CA THR A 71 -31.32 14.79 23.19
C THR A 71 -31.32 13.76 22.08
N LEU A 72 -30.48 12.71 22.21
CA LEU A 72 -30.46 11.61 21.24
C LEU A 72 -31.74 10.77 21.29
N ASP A 73 -32.40 10.68 22.44
CA ASP A 73 -33.64 9.87 22.63
C ASP A 73 -34.90 10.57 22.10
N ASP A 74 -34.89 11.92 22.10
CA ASP A 74 -36.04 12.76 21.75
C ASP A 74 -35.65 13.85 20.73
N CYS A 75 -34.98 13.50 19.67
CA CYS A 75 -34.45 14.45 18.72
C CYS A 75 -35.52 15.01 17.78
N GLY A 76 -35.91 16.27 17.99
CA GLY A 76 -36.96 16.96 17.22
C GLY A 76 -38.38 16.61 17.62
N GLY A 77 -38.57 15.63 18.53
CA GLY A 77 -39.91 15.26 19.03
C GLY A 77 -39.86 14.12 20.03
N CYS A 78 -40.99 13.90 20.71
CA CYS A 78 -41.13 12.85 21.71
C CYS A 78 -40.85 11.47 21.12
N GLY A 79 -39.91 10.72 21.68
CA GLY A 79 -39.56 9.36 21.27
C GLY A 79 -38.92 9.26 19.88
N VAL A 80 -38.48 10.37 19.33
CA VAL A 80 -37.73 10.38 18.06
C VAL A 80 -36.26 10.17 18.38
N GLY A 81 -35.79 8.91 18.39
CA GLY A 81 -34.41 8.57 18.66
C GLY A 81 -33.50 8.87 17.46
N CYS A 82 -32.30 9.36 17.73
CA CYS A 82 -31.18 9.34 16.82
C CYS A 82 -30.43 8.01 16.99
N ASP A 83 -30.46 7.16 15.99
CA ASP A 83 -29.71 5.89 15.95
C ASP A 83 -29.25 5.67 14.51
N LEU A 84 -28.13 6.28 14.15
CA LEU A 84 -27.55 6.17 12.83
C LEU A 84 -26.65 4.92 12.75
N PRO A 85 -26.83 4.04 11.77
CA PRO A 85 -26.08 2.78 11.70
C PRO A 85 -24.58 3.02 11.58
N ASN A 86 -23.80 2.29 12.39
CA ASN A 86 -22.33 2.30 12.42
C ASN A 86 -21.71 3.70 12.55
N ALA A 87 -22.38 4.60 13.26
CA ALA A 87 -22.00 6.00 13.37
C ALA A 87 -21.97 6.47 14.82
N SER A 88 -21.33 7.58 15.05
CA SER A 88 -21.61 8.46 16.18
C SER A 88 -22.40 9.67 15.68
N GLU A 89 -23.40 10.07 16.44
CA GLU A 89 -24.36 11.10 16.05
C GLU A 89 -24.58 12.13 17.15
N THR A 90 -25.19 13.23 16.80
CA THR A 90 -25.69 14.25 17.72
C THR A 90 -27.05 14.75 17.28
N CYS A 91 -27.84 15.20 18.22
CA CYS A 91 -29.06 15.93 17.92
C CYS A 91 -28.77 17.44 17.86
N ALA A 92 -28.76 17.99 16.68
CA ALA A 92 -28.54 19.41 16.47
C ALA A 92 -29.83 20.10 16.01
N SER A 93 -30.37 21.02 16.84
CA SER A 93 -31.59 21.75 16.53
C SER A 93 -32.79 20.86 16.16
N GLY A 94 -32.95 19.73 16.82
CA GLY A 94 -34.00 18.76 16.53
C GLY A 94 -33.83 17.91 15.28
N THR A 95 -32.60 17.81 14.77
CA THR A 95 -32.24 16.94 13.62
C THR A 95 -31.06 16.06 13.99
N CYS A 96 -31.16 14.76 13.67
CA CYS A 96 -30.04 13.83 13.79
C CYS A 96 -28.95 14.23 12.81
N THR A 97 -27.74 14.40 13.32
CA THR A 97 -26.56 14.77 12.52
C THR A 97 -25.44 13.77 12.76
N LEU A 98 -24.89 13.23 11.68
CA LEU A 98 -23.71 12.37 11.70
C LEU A 98 -22.48 13.15 12.17
N LEU A 99 -21.77 12.64 13.18
CA LEU A 99 -20.47 13.18 13.63
C LEU A 99 -19.30 12.44 13.00
N ALA A 100 -19.32 11.11 13.04
CA ALA A 100 -18.26 10.29 12.49
C ALA A 100 -18.76 8.87 12.22
N CYS A 101 -18.16 8.22 11.22
CA CYS A 101 -18.35 6.80 11.00
C CYS A 101 -17.51 5.95 11.96
N GLY A 102 -18.03 4.80 12.34
CA GLY A 102 -17.31 3.76 13.05
C GLY A 102 -16.16 3.22 12.20
N ALA A 103 -15.14 2.65 12.86
CA ALA A 103 -13.98 2.11 12.15
C ALA A 103 -14.39 1.05 11.11
N GLY A 104 -13.92 1.21 9.87
CA GLY A 104 -14.25 0.31 8.76
C GLY A 104 -15.59 0.56 8.08
N TRP A 105 -16.26 1.67 8.39
CA TRP A 105 -17.53 2.09 7.77
C TRP A 105 -17.41 3.47 7.12
N GLY A 106 -18.25 3.74 6.15
CA GLY A 106 -18.31 5.01 5.42
C GLY A 106 -19.75 5.40 5.10
N ASP A 107 -19.99 6.72 5.04
CA ASP A 107 -21.18 7.33 4.50
C ASP A 107 -20.96 7.57 3.01
N CYS A 108 -21.34 6.60 2.17
CA CYS A 108 -21.02 6.58 0.75
C CYS A 108 -22.21 6.83 -0.18
N THR A 109 -23.45 6.74 0.34
CA THR A 109 -24.67 6.77 -0.52
C THR A 109 -25.54 7.98 -0.26
N GLY A 110 -25.35 8.72 0.81
CA GLY A 110 -26.22 9.78 1.27
C GLY A 110 -27.49 9.26 1.99
N ALA A 111 -27.56 7.96 2.28
CA ALA A 111 -28.48 7.43 3.27
C ALA A 111 -28.04 7.83 4.66
N PRO A 112 -28.94 7.96 5.64
CA PRO A 112 -28.54 8.36 6.99
C PRO A 112 -27.61 7.32 7.64
N GLY A 113 -26.46 7.76 8.17
CA GLY A 113 -25.50 6.93 8.88
C GLY A 113 -24.32 6.50 8.04
N CYS A 114 -23.65 5.42 8.47
CA CYS A 114 -22.48 4.87 7.80
C CYS A 114 -22.79 3.44 7.33
N GLU A 115 -23.41 3.33 6.18
CA GLU A 115 -24.00 2.10 5.68
C GLU A 115 -23.04 1.23 4.87
N THR A 116 -21.91 1.79 4.43
CA THR A 116 -20.99 1.10 3.52
C THR A 116 -19.79 0.54 4.27
N PRO A 117 -19.56 -0.78 4.25
CA PRO A 117 -18.35 -1.37 4.83
C PRO A 117 -17.12 -1.05 3.94
N LEU A 118 -16.13 -0.38 4.51
CA LEU A 118 -14.87 -0.03 3.85
C LEU A 118 -13.83 -1.18 3.85
N THR A 119 -14.31 -2.41 4.00
CA THR A 119 -13.51 -3.65 3.99
C THR A 119 -13.77 -4.49 2.74
N THR A 120 -14.54 -3.98 1.80
CA THR A 120 -14.83 -4.65 0.52
C THR A 120 -13.82 -4.24 -0.56
N THR A 121 -13.75 -5.02 -1.63
CA THR A 121 -12.90 -4.66 -2.78
C THR A 121 -13.46 -3.51 -3.61
N SER A 122 -14.72 -3.12 -3.41
CA SER A 122 -15.33 -1.96 -4.07
C SER A 122 -15.08 -0.65 -3.33
N ASP A 123 -14.95 -0.74 -2.00
CA ASP A 123 -14.83 0.40 -1.09
C ASP A 123 -13.73 0.13 -0.06
N CYS A 124 -12.51 -0.04 -0.52
CA CYS A 124 -11.39 -0.41 0.34
C CYS A 124 -10.74 0.80 1.00
N GLY A 125 -11.04 1.01 2.28
CA GLY A 125 -10.51 2.11 3.08
C GLY A 125 -11.20 3.44 2.87
N ALA A 126 -11.92 3.63 1.76
CA ALA A 126 -12.71 4.82 1.45
C ALA A 126 -13.82 4.51 0.47
N CYS A 127 -14.85 5.36 0.44
CA CYS A 127 -15.94 5.25 -0.53
C CYS A 127 -15.42 5.27 -1.97
N GLY A 128 -15.79 4.28 -2.78
CA GLY A 128 -15.40 4.16 -4.19
C GLY A 128 -13.93 3.81 -4.43
N ALA A 129 -13.14 3.57 -3.37
CA ALA A 129 -11.77 3.09 -3.50
C ALA A 129 -11.78 1.60 -3.87
N SER A 130 -11.80 1.30 -5.17
CA SER A 130 -11.90 -0.07 -5.67
C SER A 130 -10.53 -0.72 -5.86
N CYS A 131 -10.44 -2.00 -5.49
CA CYS A 131 -9.30 -2.86 -5.78
C CYS A 131 -9.59 -3.64 -7.08
N THR A 132 -8.80 -3.40 -8.12
CA THR A 132 -8.96 -4.06 -9.42
C THR A 132 -8.14 -5.34 -9.49
N ALA A 133 -8.76 -6.48 -9.71
CA ALA A 133 -8.08 -7.76 -9.87
C ALA A 133 -7.55 -7.92 -11.30
N GLN A 134 -6.33 -7.46 -11.57
CA GLN A 134 -5.65 -7.68 -12.86
C GLN A 134 -4.61 -8.80 -12.69
N ASN A 135 -4.67 -9.81 -13.56
CA ASN A 135 -3.75 -10.96 -13.59
C ASN A 135 -3.53 -11.63 -12.21
N GLY A 136 -4.62 -11.75 -11.43
CA GLY A 136 -4.58 -12.34 -10.10
C GLY A 136 -5.87 -12.14 -9.34
N SER A 137 -5.79 -12.08 -8.02
CA SER A 137 -6.90 -11.76 -7.12
C SER A 137 -6.55 -10.56 -6.25
N GLN A 138 -7.58 -9.91 -5.73
CA GLN A 138 -7.45 -8.78 -4.81
C GLN A 138 -8.21 -9.05 -3.50
N ALA A 139 -7.65 -8.62 -2.40
CA ALA A 139 -8.33 -8.55 -1.12
C ALA A 139 -8.22 -7.14 -0.54
N CYS A 140 -9.25 -6.71 0.19
CA CYS A 140 -9.17 -5.52 1.02
C CYS A 140 -8.78 -5.93 2.45
N THR A 141 -7.64 -5.53 2.91
CA THR A 141 -7.15 -5.84 4.26
C THR A 141 -6.84 -4.56 5.00
N ALA A 142 -7.52 -4.32 6.11
CA ALA A 142 -7.37 -3.10 6.93
C ALA A 142 -7.43 -1.80 6.10
N GLY A 143 -8.36 -1.73 5.14
CA GLY A 143 -8.55 -0.56 4.28
C GLY A 143 -7.50 -0.38 3.18
N THR A 144 -6.71 -1.41 2.89
CA THR A 144 -5.68 -1.38 1.84
C THR A 144 -5.87 -2.56 0.89
N CYS A 145 -5.77 -2.29 -0.41
CA CYS A 145 -5.79 -3.33 -1.43
C CYS A 145 -4.52 -4.19 -1.35
N VAL A 146 -4.68 -5.51 -1.34
CA VAL A 146 -3.58 -6.48 -1.31
C VAL A 146 -3.72 -7.40 -2.52
N PRO A 147 -2.90 -7.22 -3.57
CA PRO A 147 -2.91 -8.10 -4.73
C PRO A 147 -2.24 -9.45 -4.44
N SER A 148 -2.82 -10.52 -5.00
CA SER A 148 -2.20 -11.84 -5.07
C SER A 148 -2.04 -12.20 -6.54
N CYS A 149 -0.81 -12.09 -7.04
CA CYS A 149 -0.51 -12.22 -8.47
C CYS A 149 -0.55 -13.67 -8.93
N ALA A 150 -1.07 -13.88 -10.14
CA ALA A 150 -0.90 -15.13 -10.86
C ALA A 150 0.57 -15.35 -11.23
N ALA A 151 0.95 -16.61 -11.46
CA ALA A 151 2.32 -16.94 -11.85
C ALA A 151 2.76 -16.16 -13.11
N GLY A 152 3.94 -15.54 -13.06
CA GLY A 152 4.48 -14.73 -14.13
C GLY A 152 4.03 -13.27 -14.17
N TYR A 153 3.29 -12.83 -13.17
CA TYR A 153 2.87 -11.43 -13.03
C TYR A 153 3.30 -10.84 -11.68
N GLY A 154 3.43 -9.51 -11.63
CA GLY A 154 3.78 -8.76 -10.44
C GLY A 154 3.10 -7.39 -10.41
N SER A 155 2.88 -6.84 -9.21
CA SER A 155 2.50 -5.45 -8.97
C SER A 155 3.79 -4.65 -8.77
N CYS A 156 4.31 -4.05 -9.84
CA CYS A 156 5.66 -3.47 -9.86
C CYS A 156 5.69 -1.94 -9.91
N ASP A 157 4.55 -1.29 -10.09
CA ASP A 157 4.41 0.17 -10.12
C ASP A 157 4.21 0.81 -8.74
N GLY A 158 4.04 -0.02 -7.70
CA GLY A 158 3.76 0.42 -6.32
C GLY A 158 2.31 0.78 -6.06
N VAL A 159 1.40 0.54 -7.02
CA VAL A 159 -0.04 0.82 -6.90
C VAL A 159 -0.80 -0.48 -6.68
N ALA A 160 -0.96 -0.90 -5.43
CA ALA A 160 -1.61 -2.16 -5.10
C ALA A 160 -3.08 -2.27 -5.57
N SER A 161 -3.77 -1.14 -5.77
CA SER A 161 -5.19 -1.12 -6.14
C SER A 161 -5.47 -1.52 -7.59
N ASN A 162 -4.48 -1.46 -8.50
CA ASN A 162 -4.65 -1.85 -9.91
C ASN A 162 -4.34 -3.33 -10.20
N GLY A 163 -3.82 -4.06 -9.22
CA GLY A 163 -3.55 -5.50 -9.33
C GLY A 163 -2.12 -5.82 -9.74
N CYS A 164 -1.97 -6.83 -10.61
CA CYS A 164 -0.66 -7.32 -11.06
C CYS A 164 -0.49 -6.97 -12.54
N GLU A 165 -0.09 -5.73 -12.82
CA GLU A 165 -0.05 -5.14 -14.16
C GLU A 165 1.15 -5.58 -14.99
N THR A 166 2.23 -6.01 -14.32
CA THR A 166 3.50 -6.30 -14.99
C THR A 166 3.68 -7.80 -15.27
N ASN A 167 3.92 -8.15 -16.53
CA ASN A 167 4.33 -9.51 -16.90
C ASN A 167 5.83 -9.70 -16.63
N ILE A 168 6.14 -10.28 -15.46
CA ILE A 168 7.53 -10.54 -15.06
C ILE A 168 8.18 -11.75 -15.77
N SER A 169 7.40 -12.49 -16.58
CA SER A 169 7.97 -13.58 -17.40
C SER A 169 8.64 -13.08 -18.66
N SER A 170 8.36 -11.85 -19.12
CA SER A 170 8.84 -11.29 -20.38
C SER A 170 9.30 -9.84 -20.32
N SER A 171 9.19 -9.18 -19.18
CA SER A 171 9.64 -7.80 -19.00
C SER A 171 11.13 -7.75 -18.71
N ASP A 172 11.92 -7.10 -19.58
CA ASP A 172 13.36 -6.93 -19.34
C ASP A 172 13.67 -6.04 -18.13
N ALA A 173 12.74 -5.17 -17.74
CA ALA A 173 12.89 -4.31 -16.55
C ALA A 173 12.51 -5.01 -15.23
N HIS A 174 11.74 -6.11 -15.30
CA HIS A 174 11.17 -6.81 -14.14
C HIS A 174 11.22 -8.34 -14.27
N CYS A 175 12.34 -8.87 -14.75
CA CYS A 175 12.47 -10.27 -15.11
C CYS A 175 12.49 -11.20 -13.88
N GLY A 176 11.45 -12.03 -13.75
CA GLY A 176 11.27 -12.97 -12.63
C GLY A 176 10.80 -12.31 -11.33
N ALA A 177 11.10 -11.02 -11.14
CA ALA A 177 10.67 -10.23 -9.98
C ALA A 177 10.68 -8.74 -10.31
N CYS A 178 9.86 -7.96 -9.58
CA CYS A 178 9.85 -6.50 -9.72
C CYS A 178 11.25 -5.91 -9.47
N GLY A 179 11.70 -5.06 -10.41
CA GLY A 179 12.99 -4.37 -10.31
C GLY A 179 14.21 -5.19 -10.77
N THR A 180 14.05 -6.44 -11.14
CA THR A 180 15.15 -7.24 -11.74
C THR A 180 15.25 -6.91 -13.22
N ALA A 181 16.20 -6.06 -13.58
CA ALA A 181 16.45 -5.70 -14.99
C ALA A 181 17.46 -6.63 -15.65
N CYS A 182 17.22 -6.99 -16.91
CA CYS A 182 18.18 -7.67 -17.77
C CYS A 182 19.01 -6.60 -18.48
N ALA A 183 20.27 -6.42 -18.10
CA ALA A 183 21.13 -5.38 -18.65
C ALA A 183 21.80 -5.84 -19.96
N ASP A 184 21.74 -5.01 -21.01
CA ASP A 184 22.39 -5.23 -22.31
C ASP A 184 23.88 -4.85 -22.27
N VAL A 185 24.64 -5.48 -21.37
CA VAL A 185 26.09 -5.25 -21.25
C VAL A 185 26.84 -6.26 -22.10
N GLY A 186 27.69 -5.79 -22.99
CA GLY A 186 28.53 -6.64 -23.83
C GLY A 186 27.76 -7.56 -24.77
N GLY A 187 26.48 -7.28 -25.04
CA GLY A 187 25.60 -8.08 -25.90
C GLY A 187 24.15 -7.67 -25.74
N THR A 188 23.22 -8.59 -25.99
CA THR A 188 21.79 -8.43 -25.72
C THR A 188 21.39 -9.34 -24.59
N ASN A 189 20.42 -8.87 -23.76
CA ASN A 189 19.93 -9.64 -22.64
C ASN A 189 18.41 -9.52 -22.56
N ALA A 190 17.70 -10.60 -22.78
CA ALA A 190 16.25 -10.59 -22.82
C ALA A 190 15.65 -11.46 -21.71
N CYS A 191 14.49 -11.04 -21.22
CA CYS A 191 13.72 -11.83 -20.26
C CYS A 191 12.95 -12.94 -20.96
N ALA A 192 13.26 -14.17 -20.66
CA ALA A 192 12.56 -15.35 -21.14
C ALA A 192 12.09 -16.21 -19.98
N SER A 193 10.78 -16.40 -19.86
CA SER A 193 10.16 -17.20 -18.79
C SER A 193 10.60 -16.79 -17.38
N GLY A 194 10.78 -15.48 -17.15
CA GLY A 194 11.20 -14.94 -15.85
C GLY A 194 12.68 -15.09 -15.52
N THR A 195 13.51 -15.37 -16.54
CA THR A 195 14.97 -15.46 -16.39
C THR A 195 15.65 -14.63 -17.47
N CYS A 196 16.63 -13.81 -17.10
CA CYS A 196 17.45 -13.09 -18.05
C CYS A 196 18.33 -14.11 -18.82
N THR A 197 18.36 -13.97 -20.15
CA THR A 197 19.13 -14.85 -21.05
C THR A 197 20.08 -13.98 -21.88
N PRO A 198 21.32 -13.75 -21.38
CA PRO A 198 22.28 -12.94 -22.10
C PRO A 198 22.79 -13.67 -23.35
N SER A 199 22.90 -12.92 -24.43
CA SER A 199 23.55 -13.34 -25.68
C SER A 199 24.77 -12.43 -25.91
N CYS A 200 25.97 -12.95 -25.60
CA CYS A 200 27.18 -12.17 -25.62
C CYS A 200 27.62 -11.83 -27.03
N ALA A 201 28.04 -10.58 -27.26
CA ALA A 201 28.72 -10.18 -28.46
C ALA A 201 30.14 -10.82 -28.54
N ALA A 202 30.68 -10.91 -29.73
CA ALA A 202 32.04 -11.43 -29.91
C ALA A 202 33.04 -10.65 -29.04
N GLY A 203 33.81 -11.36 -28.24
CA GLY A 203 34.80 -10.78 -27.34
C GLY A 203 34.27 -10.36 -25.96
N SER A 204 33.00 -10.63 -25.65
CA SER A 204 32.44 -10.47 -24.32
C SER A 204 31.93 -11.80 -23.75
N GLY A 205 31.83 -11.92 -22.44
CA GLY A 205 31.35 -13.12 -21.76
C GLY A 205 30.65 -12.80 -20.45
N ASN A 206 29.67 -13.61 -20.09
CA ASN A 206 29.07 -13.65 -18.72
C ASN A 206 29.91 -14.66 -17.91
N CYS A 207 30.96 -14.17 -17.27
CA CYS A 207 31.92 -15.04 -16.59
C CYS A 207 31.66 -15.22 -15.11
N ASP A 208 30.80 -14.42 -14.50
CA ASP A 208 30.37 -14.54 -13.12
C ASP A 208 29.10 -15.40 -12.98
N GLY A 209 28.45 -15.74 -14.11
CA GLY A 209 27.21 -16.51 -14.14
C GLY A 209 25.97 -15.75 -13.66
N ASN A 210 26.07 -14.44 -13.47
CA ASN A 210 24.98 -13.57 -13.08
C ASN A 210 24.24 -13.04 -14.30
N ASN A 211 23.27 -13.75 -14.81
CA ASN A 211 22.55 -13.41 -16.04
C ASN A 211 21.97 -11.98 -16.10
N PRO A 212 21.40 -11.41 -15.00
CA PRO A 212 20.87 -10.04 -15.02
C PRO A 212 21.88 -8.95 -15.43
N ASN A 213 23.16 -9.07 -15.12
CA ASN A 213 24.15 -8.05 -15.46
C ASN A 213 24.72 -8.16 -16.90
N GLY A 214 24.29 -9.21 -17.65
CA GLY A 214 24.68 -9.40 -19.05
C GLY A 214 26.04 -10.07 -19.24
N CYS A 215 26.80 -9.57 -20.22
CA CYS A 215 28.11 -10.11 -20.55
C CYS A 215 29.20 -9.08 -20.16
N GLU A 216 29.43 -8.97 -18.88
CA GLU A 216 30.22 -7.92 -18.20
C GLU A 216 31.74 -8.03 -18.44
N THR A 217 32.22 -9.19 -18.86
CA THR A 217 33.65 -9.47 -18.96
C THR A 217 34.16 -9.32 -20.40
N SER A 218 35.19 -8.52 -20.61
CA SER A 218 35.91 -8.46 -21.88
C SER A 218 36.85 -9.66 -22.02
N LEU A 219 36.57 -10.55 -22.97
CA LEU A 219 37.41 -11.70 -23.28
C LEU A 219 38.61 -11.31 -24.17
N THR A 220 38.68 -10.07 -24.64
CA THR A 220 39.77 -9.57 -25.50
C THR A 220 40.87 -8.86 -24.74
N THR A 221 40.62 -8.46 -23.48
CA THR A 221 41.54 -7.65 -22.67
C THR A 221 41.71 -8.13 -21.23
N SER A 222 40.87 -9.05 -20.76
CA SER A 222 40.97 -9.58 -19.38
C SER A 222 42.00 -10.70 -19.32
N ASP A 223 43.08 -10.52 -18.56
CA ASP A 223 44.10 -11.54 -18.33
C ASP A 223 43.57 -12.79 -17.62
N ALA A 224 42.49 -12.64 -16.81
CA ALA A 224 41.87 -13.77 -16.14
C ALA A 224 40.88 -14.56 -17.02
N HIS A 225 40.43 -13.96 -18.15
CA HIS A 225 39.37 -14.50 -19.01
C HIS A 225 39.70 -14.35 -20.49
N CYS A 226 40.96 -14.62 -20.88
CA CYS A 226 41.46 -14.35 -22.23
C CYS A 226 40.94 -15.35 -23.25
N GLY A 227 40.08 -14.88 -24.17
CA GLY A 227 39.45 -15.71 -25.21
C GLY A 227 38.23 -16.49 -24.73
N ALA A 228 38.16 -16.84 -23.47
CA ALA A 228 37.03 -17.55 -22.83
C ALA A 228 36.98 -17.30 -21.33
N CYS A 229 35.80 -17.49 -20.72
CA CYS A 229 35.68 -17.40 -19.25
C CYS A 229 36.62 -18.39 -18.56
N SER A 230 37.34 -17.91 -17.54
CA SER A 230 38.34 -18.67 -16.75
C SER A 230 39.58 -19.13 -17.52
N ALA A 231 39.76 -18.67 -18.76
CA ALA A 231 41.02 -18.88 -19.49
C ALA A 231 41.99 -17.76 -19.10
N GLY A 232 42.80 -18.00 -18.08
CA GLY A 232 43.78 -17.01 -17.59
C GLY A 232 45.09 -17.09 -18.36
N CYS A 233 45.77 -15.93 -18.50
CA CYS A 233 47.17 -15.86 -18.99
C CYS A 233 48.10 -16.00 -17.76
N ALA A 234 49.02 -16.99 -17.81
CA ALA A 234 49.97 -17.20 -16.73
C ALA A 234 51.23 -16.36 -16.89
N ASP A 235 51.66 -15.68 -15.81
CA ASP A 235 52.90 -14.92 -15.73
C ASP A 235 54.07 -15.85 -15.33
N VAL A 236 54.40 -16.79 -16.19
CA VAL A 236 55.55 -17.71 -15.96
C VAL A 236 56.73 -17.22 -16.76
N HIS A 237 57.79 -16.81 -16.05
CA HIS A 237 59.06 -16.26 -16.63
C HIS A 237 58.83 -15.19 -17.71
N GLY A 238 57.90 -14.28 -17.41
CA GLY A 238 57.51 -13.15 -18.25
C GLY A 238 56.23 -12.49 -17.75
N THR A 239 55.74 -11.45 -18.42
CA THR A 239 54.48 -10.79 -18.13
C THR A 239 53.50 -11.10 -19.26
N SER A 240 52.48 -11.88 -18.96
CA SER A 240 51.47 -12.23 -19.96
C SER A 240 50.31 -11.23 -19.94
N THR A 241 49.86 -10.80 -21.12
CA THR A 241 48.69 -9.91 -21.26
C THR A 241 47.73 -10.45 -22.29
N CYS A 242 46.45 -10.22 -22.08
CA CYS A 242 45.43 -10.59 -23.04
C CYS A 242 45.31 -9.52 -24.14
N LEU A 243 45.61 -9.90 -25.37
CA LEU A 243 45.44 -9.04 -26.53
C LEU A 243 44.57 -9.71 -27.58
N GLY A 244 43.39 -9.12 -27.83
CA GLY A 244 42.48 -9.64 -28.86
C GLY A 244 41.95 -11.05 -28.57
N GLY A 245 41.92 -11.49 -27.31
CA GLY A 245 41.45 -12.81 -26.89
C GLY A 245 42.53 -13.92 -26.95
N ALA A 246 43.80 -13.54 -27.10
CA ALA A 246 44.93 -14.44 -26.99
C ALA A 246 45.98 -13.91 -26.00
N CYS A 247 46.58 -14.81 -25.23
CA CYS A 247 47.65 -14.43 -24.32
C CYS A 247 48.93 -14.14 -25.08
N ALA A 248 49.46 -12.93 -24.92
CA ALA A 248 50.78 -12.53 -25.41
C ALA A 248 51.75 -12.55 -24.23
N ALA A 249 52.78 -13.38 -24.30
CA ALA A 249 53.76 -13.56 -23.24
C ALA A 249 55.14 -13.11 -23.73
N PRO A 250 55.57 -11.85 -23.55
CA PRO A 250 56.96 -11.46 -23.66
C PRO A 250 57.78 -12.16 -22.58
N CYS A 251 58.74 -13.01 -23.00
CA CYS A 251 59.54 -13.79 -22.06
C CYS A 251 60.70 -13.00 -21.45
N ASP A 252 61.06 -13.31 -20.23
CA ASP A 252 62.27 -12.82 -19.61
C ASP A 252 63.50 -13.35 -20.32
N PRO A 253 64.65 -12.65 -20.23
CA PRO A 253 65.89 -13.12 -20.85
C PRO A 253 66.29 -14.55 -20.43
N GLY A 254 66.55 -15.44 -21.38
CA GLY A 254 66.86 -16.85 -21.15
C GLY A 254 65.65 -17.78 -21.14
N TRP A 255 64.43 -17.28 -21.33
CA TRP A 255 63.21 -18.04 -21.38
C TRP A 255 62.48 -17.91 -22.72
N GLY A 256 61.64 -18.88 -23.06
CA GLY A 256 60.87 -18.89 -24.29
C GLY A 256 59.53 -19.62 -24.15
N ASN A 257 58.50 -19.11 -24.83
CA ASN A 257 57.26 -19.83 -25.08
C ASN A 257 57.44 -20.70 -26.33
N CYS A 258 57.96 -21.92 -26.17
CA CYS A 258 58.37 -22.75 -27.26
C CYS A 258 57.29 -23.72 -27.75
N ASP A 259 56.21 -23.91 -26.99
CA ASP A 259 55.03 -24.64 -27.40
C ASP A 259 53.97 -23.76 -28.09
N LEU A 260 54.21 -22.45 -28.15
CA LEU A 260 53.34 -21.42 -28.73
C LEU A 260 52.00 -21.28 -27.97
N ASN A 261 51.90 -21.77 -26.78
CA ASN A 261 50.75 -21.62 -25.91
C ASN A 261 50.94 -20.44 -24.93
N GLY A 262 50.55 -19.25 -25.32
CA GLY A 262 50.70 -18.05 -24.48
C GLY A 262 49.97 -18.12 -23.12
N ALA A 263 49.03 -19.08 -22.95
CA ALA A 263 48.27 -19.21 -21.69
C ALA A 263 49.10 -19.80 -20.52
N ASN A 264 50.17 -20.57 -20.82
CA ASN A 264 51.05 -21.14 -19.80
C ASN A 264 52.35 -20.31 -19.58
N GLY A 265 52.49 -19.20 -20.30
CA GLY A 265 53.61 -18.27 -20.17
C GLY A 265 54.89 -18.73 -20.95
N CYS A 266 56.08 -18.51 -20.36
CA CYS A 266 57.35 -18.85 -20.95
C CYS A 266 57.97 -20.05 -20.21
N GLU A 267 57.61 -21.25 -20.61
CA GLU A 267 57.86 -22.52 -19.91
C GLU A 267 59.24 -23.10 -20.15
N THR A 268 59.92 -22.65 -21.21
CA THR A 268 61.20 -23.28 -21.66
C THR A 268 62.39 -22.40 -21.27
N ASP A 269 63.31 -22.91 -20.46
CA ASP A 269 64.64 -22.31 -20.24
C ASP A 269 65.52 -22.53 -21.48
N THR A 270 65.70 -21.48 -22.29
CA THR A 270 66.49 -21.51 -23.50
C THR A 270 67.98 -21.39 -23.23
N SER A 271 68.39 -21.13 -22.00
CA SER A 271 69.79 -21.03 -21.61
C SER A 271 70.45 -22.39 -21.40
N VAL A 272 69.63 -23.43 -21.12
CA VAL A 272 70.11 -24.79 -20.81
C VAL A 272 69.49 -25.88 -21.72
N SER A 273 68.56 -25.52 -22.59
CA SER A 273 67.85 -26.47 -23.44
C SER A 273 68.68 -26.79 -24.72
N ASP A 274 69.03 -28.05 -24.89
CA ASP A 274 69.76 -28.48 -26.13
C ASP A 274 68.90 -28.38 -27.41
N THR A 275 67.59 -28.44 -27.31
CA THR A 275 66.62 -28.34 -28.42
C THR A 275 66.12 -26.91 -28.67
N HIS A 276 66.37 -25.99 -27.74
CA HIS A 276 65.90 -24.58 -27.76
C HIS A 276 67.02 -23.60 -27.40
N CYS A 277 68.27 -23.90 -27.83
CA CYS A 277 69.50 -23.20 -27.45
C CYS A 277 69.49 -21.71 -27.84
N GLY A 278 69.30 -20.81 -26.81
CA GLY A 278 69.21 -19.37 -27.00
C GLY A 278 67.84 -18.88 -27.52
N THR A 279 67.14 -19.68 -28.34
CA THR A 279 65.80 -19.36 -28.87
C THR A 279 65.01 -20.62 -29.16
N CYS A 280 63.67 -20.53 -29.15
CA CYS A 280 62.84 -21.68 -29.52
C CYS A 280 63.17 -22.28 -30.86
N GLY A 281 63.30 -23.62 -30.95
CA GLY A 281 63.56 -24.38 -32.15
C GLY A 281 65.01 -24.39 -32.63
N THR A 282 65.93 -23.75 -31.91
CA THR A 282 67.36 -23.78 -32.23
C THR A 282 68.04 -24.92 -31.47
N THR A 283 68.52 -25.91 -32.15
CA THR A 283 69.27 -27.02 -31.55
C THR A 283 70.78 -26.65 -31.42
N CYS A 284 71.34 -26.88 -30.24
CA CYS A 284 72.76 -26.74 -30.05
C CYS A 284 73.49 -27.83 -30.89
N ALA A 285 74.51 -27.44 -31.70
CA ALA A 285 75.28 -28.38 -32.54
C ALA A 285 76.36 -29.10 -31.69
N ASP A 286 76.28 -30.43 -31.65
CA ASP A 286 77.35 -31.29 -31.12
C ASP A 286 78.55 -31.29 -31.99
N LEU A 287 79.38 -30.27 -31.88
CA LEU A 287 80.68 -30.24 -32.64
C LEU A 287 81.82 -30.79 -31.77
N ASN A 288 81.91 -32.13 -31.62
CA ASN A 288 82.95 -32.86 -30.90
C ASN A 288 82.80 -33.06 -29.38
N GLY A 289 81.59 -33.22 -28.86
CA GLY A 289 81.37 -33.53 -27.47
C GLY A 289 79.89 -33.37 -27.06
N THR A 290 79.46 -33.81 -25.86
CA THR A 290 78.14 -33.54 -25.32
C THR A 290 78.00 -32.07 -24.99
N ASN A 291 77.01 -31.38 -25.54
CA ASN A 291 76.59 -30.06 -25.11
C ASN A 291 76.07 -30.15 -23.66
N THR A 292 76.53 -29.31 -22.73
CA THR A 292 76.10 -29.20 -21.34
C THR A 292 75.50 -27.83 -21.11
#